data_f454ea5f1f1d73b0f728dfddefdc9e2e
#
_entry.id   f454ea5f1f1d73b0f728dfddefdc9e2e
#
_cell.length_a   1.000
_cell.length_b   1.000
_cell.length_c   1.000
_cell.angle_alpha   90.00
_cell.angle_beta   90.00
_cell.angle_gamma   90.00
#
_symmetry.space_group_name_H-M   'P 1'
#
loop_
_entity.id
_entity.type
_entity.pdbx_description
1 polymer ?
#
loop_
_entity_poly.entity_id
_entity_poly.type
_entity_poly.pdbx_seq_one_letter_code
_entity_poly.pdbx_strand_id
1 'polypeptide(L)'
;PPHRAPDGSLPFAIDRPIEVAALAAAIDEAQILATFTALSTSFPNRFHAHLSGTASANWIRDLWAGYAAGRPEVTVELFSHGAITPQPSVILTIPGTTLGDEVVILGAHQDSIQSDCWGNPTCDAPGADDDASGIATLSEVIRVAAAADFTPQRTVQFIAYAAEEVGLEGSDDIAATYLAAGTDVVAVLQQDMTGYNGSVEDMALISD
;
A
#
# COMPACT_ATOMS: atom_id res chain seq x y z
N PRO A 1 -16.60 14.59 8.38
CA PRO A 1 -15.98 14.01 9.57
C PRO A 1 -16.81 12.83 10.03
N PRO A 2 -16.22 11.66 10.32
CA PRO A 2 -16.98 10.53 10.83
C PRO A 2 -17.69 10.94 12.10
N HIS A 3 -18.99 10.68 12.16
CA HIS A 3 -19.80 10.96 13.35
C HIS A 3 -19.30 10.05 14.49
N ARG A 4 -18.56 10.60 15.43
CA ARG A 4 -18.34 9.91 16.72
C ARG A 4 -19.66 9.74 17.44
N ALA A 5 -19.86 8.54 18.01
CA ALA A 5 -20.94 8.35 18.95
C ALA A 5 -20.77 9.32 20.15
N PRO A 6 -21.85 9.70 20.86
CA PRO A 6 -21.77 10.63 21.97
C PRO A 6 -20.84 10.22 23.11
N ASP A 7 -20.51 8.95 23.23
CA ASP A 7 -19.56 8.39 24.20
C ASP A 7 -18.11 8.37 23.71
N GLY A 8 -17.83 8.92 22.52
CA GLY A 8 -16.49 8.96 21.93
C GLY A 8 -16.05 7.66 21.28
N SER A 9 -16.89 6.61 21.27
CA SER A 9 -16.60 5.36 20.57
C SER A 9 -16.70 5.55 19.06
N LEU A 10 -15.90 4.77 18.32
CA LEU A 10 -16.08 4.68 16.87
C LEU A 10 -17.38 3.91 16.58
N PRO A 11 -18.20 4.37 15.61
CA PRO A 11 -19.46 3.70 15.28
C PRO A 11 -19.26 2.37 14.54
N PHE A 12 -18.03 1.88 14.47
CA PHE A 12 -17.67 0.67 13.74
C PHE A 12 -17.42 -0.48 14.70
N ALA A 13 -18.16 -1.56 14.51
CA ALA A 13 -17.89 -2.85 15.12
C ALA A 13 -17.37 -3.80 14.04
N ILE A 14 -16.54 -4.75 14.42
CA ILE A 14 -16.18 -5.86 13.53
C ILE A 14 -17.45 -6.69 13.33
N ASP A 15 -18.06 -6.59 12.16
CA ASP A 15 -19.31 -7.27 11.82
C ASP A 15 -19.07 -8.66 11.16
N ARG A 16 -17.82 -8.96 10.74
CA ARG A 16 -17.39 -10.23 10.14
C ARG A 16 -16.22 -10.87 10.93
N PRO A 17 -16.34 -11.10 12.25
CA PRO A 17 -15.20 -11.47 13.09
C PRO A 17 -14.60 -12.85 12.73
N ILE A 18 -15.40 -13.79 12.25
CA ILE A 18 -14.94 -15.14 11.86
C ILE A 18 -14.09 -15.04 10.60
N GLU A 19 -14.50 -14.28 9.61
CA GLU A 19 -13.76 -14.07 8.37
C GLU A 19 -12.44 -13.31 8.63
N VAL A 20 -12.50 -12.23 9.39
CA VAL A 20 -11.30 -11.46 9.78
C VAL A 20 -10.31 -12.35 10.51
N ALA A 21 -10.76 -13.19 11.45
CA ALA A 21 -9.89 -14.12 12.16
C ALA A 21 -9.28 -15.17 11.22
N ALA A 22 -10.03 -15.65 10.24
CA ALA A 22 -9.51 -16.61 9.25
C ALA A 22 -8.46 -15.97 8.32
N LEU A 23 -8.67 -14.73 7.87
CA LEU A 23 -7.69 -13.98 7.08
C LEU A 23 -6.41 -13.72 7.89
N ALA A 24 -6.55 -13.29 9.14
CA ALA A 24 -5.39 -13.06 10.02
C ALA A 24 -4.58 -14.35 10.28
N ALA A 25 -5.27 -15.49 10.44
CA ALA A 25 -4.62 -16.78 10.63
C ALA A 25 -3.92 -17.33 9.38
N ALA A 26 -4.22 -16.79 8.19
CA ALA A 26 -3.61 -17.18 6.93
C ALA A 26 -2.35 -16.36 6.56
N ILE A 27 -2.00 -15.37 7.38
CA ILE A 27 -0.76 -14.57 7.21
C ILE A 27 0.44 -15.49 7.38
N ASP A 28 1.39 -15.36 6.44
CA ASP A 28 2.65 -16.13 6.41
C ASP A 28 3.85 -15.18 6.45
N GLU A 29 4.56 -15.19 7.57
CA GLU A 29 5.77 -14.40 7.77
C GLU A 29 6.83 -14.64 6.68
N ALA A 30 6.92 -15.86 6.15
CA ALA A 30 7.88 -16.17 5.09
C ALA A 30 7.57 -15.43 3.78
N GLN A 31 6.30 -15.16 3.48
CA GLN A 31 5.90 -14.38 2.31
C GLN A 31 6.22 -12.90 2.50
N ILE A 32 5.99 -12.36 3.70
CA ILE A 32 6.38 -11.00 4.06
C ILE A 32 7.89 -10.84 3.88
N LEU A 33 8.68 -11.75 4.47
CA LEU A 33 10.15 -11.74 4.39
C LEU A 33 10.65 -11.88 2.94
N ALA A 34 9.99 -12.69 2.12
CA ALA A 34 10.35 -12.85 0.71
C ALA A 34 10.17 -11.55 -0.08
N THR A 35 9.02 -10.86 0.08
CA THR A 35 8.74 -9.58 -0.58
C THR A 35 9.68 -8.48 -0.09
N PHE A 36 9.84 -8.36 1.22
CA PHE A 36 10.77 -7.44 1.87
C PHE A 36 12.21 -7.61 1.35
N THR A 37 12.70 -8.86 1.32
CA THR A 37 14.04 -9.16 0.83
C THR A 37 14.19 -8.85 -0.65
N ALA A 38 13.19 -9.21 -1.47
CA ALA A 38 13.24 -8.92 -2.91
C ALA A 38 13.31 -7.42 -3.18
N LEU A 39 12.51 -6.59 -2.52
CA LEU A 39 12.52 -5.14 -2.72
C LEU A 39 13.83 -4.51 -2.26
N SER A 40 14.35 -4.89 -1.10
CA SER A 40 15.56 -4.28 -0.53
C SER A 40 16.86 -4.75 -1.18
N THR A 41 16.88 -5.94 -1.83
CA THR A 41 18.11 -6.50 -2.41
C THR A 41 18.14 -6.45 -3.93
N SER A 42 16.99 -6.65 -4.61
CA SER A 42 16.92 -6.60 -6.08
C SER A 42 16.78 -5.19 -6.63
N PHE A 43 16.32 -4.26 -5.79
CA PHE A 43 16.19 -2.84 -6.11
C PHE A 43 16.91 -2.01 -5.06
N PRO A 44 18.25 -1.98 -5.08
CA PRO A 44 19.05 -1.38 -4.02
C PRO A 44 18.92 0.15 -3.93
N ASN A 45 18.22 0.77 -4.87
CA ASN A 45 17.85 2.18 -4.85
C ASN A 45 16.52 2.35 -5.61
N ARG A 46 15.44 2.64 -4.89
CA ARG A 46 14.11 2.83 -5.48
C ARG A 46 13.70 4.29 -5.60
N PHE A 47 14.70 5.20 -5.63
CA PHE A 47 14.43 6.63 -5.77
C PHE A 47 13.51 6.91 -6.97
N HIS A 48 12.50 7.72 -6.76
CA HIS A 48 11.38 7.94 -7.69
C HIS A 48 11.80 8.37 -9.11
N ALA A 49 12.92 9.10 -9.24
CA ALA A 49 13.42 9.60 -10.51
C ALA A 49 14.37 8.63 -11.24
N HIS A 50 14.64 7.45 -10.68
CA HIS A 50 15.56 6.47 -11.27
C HIS A 50 14.82 5.37 -12.03
N LEU A 51 15.51 4.74 -12.97
CA LEU A 51 14.99 3.58 -13.71
C LEU A 51 14.68 2.40 -12.77
N SER A 52 15.46 2.24 -11.70
CA SER A 52 15.22 1.22 -10.68
C SER A 52 13.94 1.46 -9.89
N GLY A 53 13.55 2.73 -9.63
CA GLY A 53 12.27 3.07 -9.03
C GLY A 53 11.09 2.69 -9.93
N THR A 54 11.18 2.96 -11.23
CA THR A 54 10.17 2.48 -12.19
C THR A 54 10.17 0.95 -12.32
N ALA A 55 11.34 0.30 -12.25
CA ALA A 55 11.44 -1.14 -12.30
C ALA A 55 10.82 -1.81 -11.07
N SER A 56 10.99 -1.23 -9.87
CA SER A 56 10.35 -1.75 -8.65
C SER A 56 8.83 -1.63 -8.71
N ALA A 57 8.29 -0.51 -9.23
CA ALA A 57 6.86 -0.35 -9.44
C ALA A 57 6.28 -1.42 -10.37
N ASN A 58 6.95 -1.72 -11.48
CA ASN A 58 6.54 -2.80 -12.38
C ASN A 58 6.58 -4.16 -11.70
N TRP A 59 7.61 -4.41 -10.88
CA TRP A 59 7.73 -5.67 -10.15
C TRP A 59 6.60 -5.83 -9.11
N ILE A 60 6.25 -4.77 -8.38
CA ILE A 60 5.12 -4.76 -7.43
C ILE A 60 3.80 -5.04 -8.18
N ARG A 61 3.56 -4.36 -9.31
CA ARG A 61 2.40 -4.62 -10.15
C ARG A 61 2.31 -6.09 -10.56
N ASP A 62 3.40 -6.67 -11.02
CA ASP A 62 3.42 -8.06 -11.50
C ASP A 62 3.21 -9.06 -10.36
N LEU A 63 3.76 -8.78 -9.17
CA LEU A 63 3.54 -9.56 -7.96
C LEU A 63 2.05 -9.56 -7.57
N TRP A 64 1.45 -8.38 -7.48
CA TRP A 64 0.04 -8.23 -7.11
C TRP A 64 -0.90 -8.81 -8.16
N ALA A 65 -0.59 -8.63 -9.45
CA ALA A 65 -1.33 -9.27 -10.54
C ALA A 65 -1.23 -10.81 -10.48
N GLY A 66 -0.09 -11.34 -10.07
CA GLY A 66 0.09 -12.76 -9.83
C GLY A 66 -0.84 -13.30 -8.72
N TYR A 67 -0.98 -12.57 -7.63
CA TYR A 67 -1.92 -12.93 -6.56
C TYR A 67 -3.38 -12.87 -7.01
N ALA A 68 -3.72 -11.90 -7.86
CA ALA A 68 -5.08 -11.71 -8.38
C ALA A 68 -5.42 -12.57 -9.60
N ALA A 69 -4.52 -13.41 -10.10
CA ALA A 69 -4.66 -14.11 -11.39
C ALA A 69 -5.93 -14.98 -11.54
N GLY A 70 -6.50 -15.45 -10.42
CA GLY A 70 -7.76 -16.22 -10.41
C GLY A 70 -9.03 -15.36 -10.28
N ARG A 71 -8.91 -14.03 -10.20
CA ARG A 71 -9.98 -13.10 -9.84
C ARG A 71 -10.15 -12.01 -10.91
N PRO A 72 -10.90 -12.27 -11.98
CA PRO A 72 -11.02 -11.34 -13.11
C PRO A 72 -11.68 -10.00 -12.75
N GLU A 73 -12.39 -9.91 -11.62
CA GLU A 73 -12.98 -8.68 -11.11
C GLU A 73 -11.96 -7.77 -10.41
N VAL A 74 -10.82 -8.32 -9.98
CA VAL A 74 -9.74 -7.56 -9.34
C VAL A 74 -8.84 -6.96 -10.41
N THR A 75 -8.57 -5.68 -10.32
CA THR A 75 -7.68 -4.99 -11.25
C THR A 75 -6.39 -4.58 -10.59
N VAL A 76 -5.29 -4.60 -11.36
CA VAL A 76 -3.99 -4.06 -10.94
C VAL A 76 -3.47 -3.15 -12.05
N GLU A 77 -3.23 -1.90 -11.73
CA GLU A 77 -2.83 -0.89 -12.71
C GLU A 77 -1.68 -0.02 -12.21
N LEU A 78 -1.01 0.62 -13.16
CA LEU A 78 -0.02 1.65 -12.89
C LEU A 78 -0.68 3.02 -13.05
N PHE A 79 -0.67 3.82 -12.00
CA PHE A 79 -1.11 5.20 -12.03
C PHE A 79 0.09 6.09 -12.39
N SER A 80 0.00 6.76 -13.54
CA SER A 80 1.05 7.65 -14.03
C SER A 80 0.88 9.06 -13.46
N HIS A 81 1.95 9.59 -12.90
CA HIS A 81 2.00 10.95 -12.35
C HIS A 81 2.46 12.00 -13.38
N GLY A 82 2.58 11.61 -14.63
CA GLY A 82 2.94 12.53 -15.73
C GLY A 82 4.30 13.19 -15.52
N ALA A 83 4.31 14.53 -15.40
CA ALA A 83 5.54 15.31 -15.23
C ALA A 83 6.03 15.38 -13.76
N ILE A 84 5.24 14.92 -12.79
CA ILE A 84 5.57 14.97 -11.36
C ILE A 84 6.70 14.00 -11.06
N THR A 85 6.52 12.73 -11.41
CA THR A 85 7.54 11.69 -11.23
C THR A 85 7.44 10.63 -12.33
N PRO A 86 8.58 10.09 -12.82
CA PRO A 86 8.58 8.97 -13.75
C PRO A 86 8.18 7.64 -13.09
N GLN A 87 8.31 7.50 -11.76
CA GLN A 87 7.85 6.33 -11.03
C GLN A 87 6.32 6.36 -10.95
N PRO A 88 5.59 5.35 -11.46
CA PRO A 88 4.16 5.25 -11.27
C PRO A 88 3.82 4.71 -9.90
N SER A 89 2.67 5.08 -9.35
CA SER A 89 2.07 4.33 -8.24
C SER A 89 1.42 3.05 -8.74
N VAL A 90 1.30 2.03 -7.89
CA VAL A 90 0.61 0.78 -8.21
C VAL A 90 -0.70 0.74 -7.45
N ILE A 91 -1.81 0.49 -8.14
CA ILE A 91 -3.14 0.40 -7.52
C ILE A 91 -3.73 -0.98 -7.81
N LEU A 92 -4.04 -1.74 -6.76
CA LEU A 92 -4.87 -2.93 -6.85
C LEU A 92 -6.26 -2.61 -6.29
N THR A 93 -7.30 -2.95 -7.03
CA THR A 93 -8.69 -2.69 -6.64
C THR A 93 -9.49 -3.99 -6.53
N ILE A 94 -10.05 -4.25 -5.35
CA ILE A 94 -11.08 -5.28 -5.12
C ILE A 94 -12.42 -4.55 -5.08
N PRO A 95 -13.33 -4.77 -6.05
CA PRO A 95 -14.59 -4.06 -6.11
C PRO A 95 -15.51 -4.44 -4.95
N GLY A 96 -16.23 -3.44 -4.44
CA GLY A 96 -17.25 -3.63 -3.42
C GLY A 96 -18.52 -4.26 -3.96
N THR A 97 -19.21 -5.04 -3.12
CA THR A 97 -20.43 -5.76 -3.51
C THR A 97 -21.72 -4.98 -3.32
N THR A 98 -21.83 -4.19 -2.25
CA THR A 98 -23.07 -3.48 -1.87
C THR A 98 -22.88 -1.98 -1.68
N LEU A 99 -21.69 -1.55 -1.36
CA LEU A 99 -21.28 -0.15 -1.15
C LEU A 99 -20.07 0.16 -2.04
N GLY A 100 -20.12 -0.28 -3.30
CA GLY A 100 -18.97 -0.21 -4.22
C GLY A 100 -18.52 1.21 -4.56
N ASP A 101 -19.37 2.21 -4.37
CA ASP A 101 -19.02 3.62 -4.56
C ASP A 101 -18.17 4.19 -3.42
N GLU A 102 -18.21 3.58 -2.23
CA GLU A 102 -17.39 3.93 -1.09
C GLU A 102 -16.04 3.19 -1.16
N VAL A 103 -14.94 3.93 -1.03
CA VAL A 103 -13.58 3.40 -1.18
C VAL A 103 -12.84 3.42 0.15
N VAL A 104 -12.25 2.28 0.51
CA VAL A 104 -11.28 2.14 1.61
C VAL A 104 -9.90 1.92 1.00
N ILE A 105 -8.92 2.70 1.42
CA ILE A 105 -7.55 2.63 0.91
C ILE A 105 -6.62 2.10 2.00
N LEU A 106 -5.78 1.13 1.62
CA LEU A 106 -4.61 0.71 2.37
C LEU A 106 -3.37 1.06 1.54
N GLY A 107 -2.47 1.84 2.12
CA GLY A 107 -1.32 2.39 1.43
C GLY A 107 0.01 2.06 2.10
N ALA A 108 1.07 2.11 1.31
CA ALA A 108 2.47 2.12 1.68
C ALA A 108 3.24 2.82 0.57
N HIS A 109 4.43 3.38 0.84
CA HIS A 109 5.20 3.97 -0.26
C HIS A 109 6.28 3.01 -0.77
N GLN A 110 6.61 3.12 -2.05
CA GLN A 110 7.52 2.19 -2.70
C GLN A 110 8.90 2.76 -3.01
N ASP A 111 9.02 4.08 -3.04
CA ASP A 111 10.31 4.72 -3.25
C ASP A 111 11.20 4.64 -2.00
N SER A 112 12.45 4.97 -2.15
CA SER A 112 13.42 4.99 -1.07
C SER A 112 14.47 6.03 -1.33
N ILE A 113 15.04 6.60 -0.26
CA ILE A 113 16.16 7.54 -0.32
C ILE A 113 17.28 7.15 0.63
N GLN A 114 18.43 7.75 0.40
CA GLN A 114 19.54 7.81 1.34
C GLN A 114 19.94 9.28 1.49
N SER A 115 19.84 9.82 2.69
CA SER A 115 20.03 11.24 2.96
C SER A 115 21.41 11.77 2.54
N ASP A 116 22.46 10.95 2.67
CA ASP A 116 23.84 11.33 2.35
C ASP A 116 24.13 11.38 0.85
N CYS A 117 23.26 10.83 0.02
CA CYS A 117 23.48 10.71 -1.41
C CYS A 117 22.21 10.93 -2.25
N TRP A 118 21.39 11.81 -1.78
CA TRP A 118 20.12 12.21 -2.37
C TRP A 118 20.11 12.22 -3.90
N GLY A 119 19.25 11.37 -4.50
CA GLY A 119 19.09 11.32 -5.96
C GLY A 119 20.28 10.77 -6.74
N ASN A 120 21.33 10.25 -6.10
CA ASN A 120 22.46 9.63 -6.78
C ASN A 120 22.13 8.16 -7.15
N PRO A 121 22.02 7.80 -8.45
CA PRO A 121 21.63 6.45 -8.87
C PRO A 121 22.66 5.36 -8.54
N THR A 122 23.88 5.74 -8.18
CA THR A 122 24.94 4.78 -7.83
C THR A 122 25.04 4.55 -6.32
N CYS A 123 24.20 5.22 -5.55
CA CYS A 123 24.15 5.08 -4.11
C CYS A 123 23.16 3.97 -3.72
N ASP A 124 23.55 3.17 -2.76
CA ASP A 124 22.63 2.21 -2.16
C ASP A 124 21.64 2.95 -1.26
N ALA A 125 20.35 2.77 -1.54
CA ALA A 125 19.22 3.26 -0.75
C ALA A 125 18.19 2.12 -0.68
N PRO A 126 18.51 1.01 0.04
CA PRO A 126 17.68 -0.19 0.02
C PRO A 126 16.30 0.02 0.61
N GLY A 127 16.10 1.04 1.47
CA GLY A 127 14.81 1.36 2.07
C GLY A 127 14.13 0.11 2.62
N ALA A 128 14.84 -0.66 3.45
CA ALA A 128 14.34 -1.96 3.87
C ALA A 128 13.14 -1.79 4.80
N ASP A 129 13.30 -1.01 5.87
CA ASP A 129 12.19 -0.68 6.76
C ASP A 129 11.33 0.43 6.14
N ASP A 130 11.95 1.45 5.59
CA ASP A 130 11.34 2.62 4.97
C ASP A 130 11.43 2.53 3.42
N ASP A 131 10.37 2.08 2.66
CA ASP A 131 9.20 1.41 3.20
C ASP A 131 8.92 0.10 2.45
N ALA A 132 10.00 -0.71 2.22
CA ALA A 132 9.78 -2.06 1.70
C ALA A 132 8.99 -2.94 2.71
N SER A 133 9.03 -2.60 4.01
CA SER A 133 8.29 -3.31 5.04
C SER A 133 6.77 -3.10 4.90
N GLY A 134 6.31 -1.87 4.67
CA GLY A 134 4.90 -1.58 4.42
C GLY A 134 4.41 -2.23 3.13
N ILE A 135 5.18 -2.14 2.03
CA ILE A 135 4.84 -2.84 0.78
C ILE A 135 4.76 -4.36 0.98
N ALA A 136 5.65 -4.96 1.78
CA ALA A 136 5.61 -6.39 2.06
C ALA A 136 4.36 -6.76 2.87
N THR A 137 3.99 -5.94 3.83
CA THR A 137 2.77 -6.11 4.63
C THR A 137 1.52 -6.02 3.75
N LEU A 138 1.40 -4.99 2.90
CA LEU A 138 0.30 -4.88 1.95
C LEU A 138 0.22 -6.09 1.00
N SER A 139 1.38 -6.51 0.47
CA SER A 139 1.45 -7.64 -0.45
C SER A 139 0.93 -8.94 0.17
N GLU A 140 1.24 -9.17 1.44
CA GLU A 140 0.74 -10.35 2.16
C GLU A 140 -0.77 -10.26 2.41
N VAL A 141 -1.29 -9.09 2.77
CA VAL A 141 -2.75 -8.88 2.91
C VAL A 141 -3.46 -9.12 1.58
N ILE A 142 -2.91 -8.64 0.46
CA ILE A 142 -3.45 -8.91 -0.89
C ILE A 142 -3.45 -10.41 -1.19
N ARG A 143 -2.31 -11.10 -0.93
CA ARG A 143 -2.19 -12.55 -1.16
C ARG A 143 -3.26 -13.33 -0.41
N VAL A 144 -3.42 -13.03 0.87
CA VAL A 144 -4.41 -13.71 1.73
C VAL A 144 -5.84 -13.40 1.28
N ALA A 145 -6.15 -12.13 0.98
CA ALA A 145 -7.46 -11.72 0.50
C ALA A 145 -7.81 -12.38 -0.84
N ALA A 146 -6.85 -12.47 -1.76
CA ALA A 146 -7.03 -13.13 -3.04
C ALA A 146 -7.26 -14.65 -2.87
N ALA A 147 -6.44 -15.33 -2.05
CA ALA A 147 -6.54 -16.76 -1.80
C ALA A 147 -7.83 -17.16 -1.08
N ALA A 148 -8.40 -16.26 -0.29
CA ALA A 148 -9.66 -16.47 0.42
C ALA A 148 -10.91 -16.05 -0.38
N ASP A 149 -10.77 -15.65 -1.64
CA ASP A 149 -11.84 -15.06 -2.44
C ASP A 149 -12.59 -13.93 -1.69
N PHE A 150 -11.82 -13.10 -0.96
CA PHE A 150 -12.39 -12.02 -0.15
C PHE A 150 -13.21 -11.05 -0.99
N THR A 151 -14.48 -10.87 -0.61
CA THR A 151 -15.43 -9.99 -1.29
C THR A 151 -15.95 -8.93 -0.32
N PRO A 152 -15.36 -7.72 -0.31
CA PRO A 152 -15.74 -6.65 0.59
C PRO A 152 -17.09 -6.04 0.21
N GLN A 153 -17.74 -5.36 1.16
CA GLN A 153 -18.94 -4.57 0.87
C GLN A 153 -18.56 -3.26 0.16
N ARG A 154 -17.51 -2.60 0.63
CA ARG A 154 -16.92 -1.39 0.03
C ARG A 154 -15.79 -1.77 -0.92
N THR A 155 -15.55 -0.95 -1.91
CA THR A 155 -14.34 -1.10 -2.72
C THR A 155 -13.09 -0.94 -1.83
N VAL A 156 -12.16 -1.87 -1.95
CA VAL A 156 -10.88 -1.80 -1.25
C VAL A 156 -9.78 -1.59 -2.29
N GLN A 157 -8.98 -0.57 -2.07
CA GLN A 157 -7.78 -0.31 -2.87
C GLN A 157 -6.52 -0.49 -2.03
N PHE A 158 -5.55 -1.16 -2.62
CA PHE A 158 -4.18 -1.23 -2.11
C PHE A 158 -3.31 -0.37 -3.00
N ILE A 159 -2.58 0.57 -2.40
CA ILE A 159 -1.78 1.53 -3.17
C ILE A 159 -0.33 1.50 -2.72
N ALA A 160 0.59 1.20 -3.65
CA ALA A 160 2.00 1.46 -3.47
C ALA A 160 2.31 2.85 -4.04
N TYR A 161 2.40 3.85 -3.17
CA TYR A 161 2.60 5.24 -3.56
C TYR A 161 4.01 5.47 -4.09
N ALA A 162 4.14 6.28 -5.13
CA ALA A 162 5.40 6.76 -5.65
C ALA A 162 5.79 8.09 -5.00
N ALA A 163 7.09 8.40 -4.96
CA ALA A 163 7.63 9.73 -4.63
C ALA A 163 7.13 10.30 -3.27
N GLU A 164 7.02 9.44 -2.26
CA GLU A 164 6.69 9.83 -0.89
C GLU A 164 7.80 10.68 -0.29
N GLU A 165 9.03 10.20 -0.39
CA GLU A 165 10.26 10.71 0.21
C GLU A 165 10.66 12.13 -0.26
N VAL A 166 10.02 12.62 -1.30
CA VAL A 166 10.25 13.96 -1.86
C VAL A 166 9.09 14.92 -1.60
N GLY A 167 8.15 14.53 -0.72
CA GLY A 167 7.08 15.39 -0.26
C GLY A 167 5.68 14.89 -0.60
N LEU A 168 5.43 13.57 -0.51
CA LEU A 168 4.12 12.93 -0.69
C LEU A 168 3.54 13.10 -2.11
N GLU A 169 4.39 13.37 -3.12
CA GLU A 169 3.93 13.82 -4.45
C GLU A 169 2.98 12.81 -5.13
N GLY A 170 3.23 11.51 -4.95
CA GLY A 170 2.37 10.48 -5.56
C GLY A 170 1.01 10.36 -4.89
N SER A 171 0.95 10.43 -3.57
CA SER A 171 -0.32 10.38 -2.83
C SER A 171 -1.14 11.64 -3.03
N ASP A 172 -0.50 12.82 -3.09
CA ASP A 172 -1.16 14.10 -3.36
C ASP A 172 -1.80 14.12 -4.75
N ASP A 173 -1.12 13.63 -5.77
CA ASP A 173 -1.64 13.56 -7.14
C ASP A 173 -2.84 12.60 -7.25
N ILE A 174 -2.76 11.43 -6.59
CA ILE A 174 -3.90 10.49 -6.51
C ILE A 174 -5.07 11.13 -5.77
N ALA A 175 -4.82 11.78 -4.62
CA ALA A 175 -5.86 12.45 -3.84
C ALA A 175 -6.54 13.57 -4.65
N ALA A 176 -5.76 14.39 -5.37
CA ALA A 176 -6.28 15.43 -6.26
C ALA A 176 -7.12 14.84 -7.39
N THR A 177 -6.68 13.74 -7.99
CA THR A 177 -7.40 13.02 -9.04
C THR A 177 -8.72 12.46 -8.52
N TYR A 178 -8.72 11.82 -7.35
CA TYR A 178 -9.93 11.27 -6.73
C TYR A 178 -10.92 12.37 -6.33
N LEU A 179 -10.42 13.47 -5.78
CA LEU A 179 -11.25 14.64 -5.47
C LEU A 179 -11.92 15.19 -6.74
N ALA A 180 -11.17 15.33 -7.82
CA ALA A 180 -11.71 15.81 -9.09
C ALA A 180 -12.73 14.86 -9.72
N ALA A 181 -12.56 13.55 -9.53
CA ALA A 181 -13.50 12.52 -9.97
C ALA A 181 -14.73 12.39 -9.07
N GLY A 182 -14.71 12.97 -7.87
CA GLY A 182 -15.76 12.81 -6.86
C GLY A 182 -15.77 11.42 -6.24
N THR A 183 -14.62 10.74 -6.16
CA THR A 183 -14.47 9.43 -5.53
C THR A 183 -14.73 9.55 -4.03
N ASP A 184 -15.63 8.72 -3.51
CA ASP A 184 -16.00 8.73 -2.09
C ASP A 184 -15.03 7.88 -1.27
N VAL A 185 -13.89 8.47 -0.87
CA VAL A 185 -12.90 7.82 -0.01
C VAL A 185 -13.33 7.96 1.45
N VAL A 186 -13.76 6.87 2.05
CA VAL A 186 -14.32 6.84 3.42
C VAL A 186 -13.29 6.53 4.51
N ALA A 187 -12.16 5.89 4.14
CA ALA A 187 -11.06 5.62 5.06
C ALA A 187 -9.75 5.42 4.30
N VAL A 188 -8.65 5.84 4.92
CA VAL A 188 -7.27 5.58 4.46
C VAL A 188 -6.47 5.06 5.64
N LEU A 189 -5.71 4.00 5.44
CA LEU A 189 -4.69 3.49 6.37
C LEU A 189 -3.35 3.44 5.64
N GLN A 190 -2.41 4.28 6.02
CA GLN A 190 -1.03 4.25 5.55
C GLN A 190 -0.19 3.39 6.50
N GLN A 191 0.62 2.52 5.93
CA GLN A 191 1.61 1.72 6.64
C GLN A 191 3.00 2.24 6.26
N ASP A 192 3.84 2.41 7.26
CA ASP A 192 5.16 2.99 7.09
C ASP A 192 6.07 2.47 8.20
N MET A 193 7.28 2.02 7.83
CA MET A 193 8.27 1.43 8.73
C MET A 193 7.71 0.34 9.66
N THR A 194 7.06 -0.67 9.07
CA THR A 194 6.38 -1.73 9.84
C THR A 194 7.30 -2.88 10.28
N GLY A 195 8.58 -2.83 9.94
CA GLY A 195 9.54 -3.92 10.17
C GLY A 195 10.47 -3.72 11.36
N TYR A 196 10.54 -2.52 11.96
CA TYR A 196 11.47 -2.20 13.03
C TYR A 196 10.84 -2.29 14.41
N ASN A 197 11.39 -3.14 15.27
CA ASN A 197 10.94 -3.30 16.66
C ASN A 197 11.95 -2.78 17.69
N GLY A 198 12.75 -1.76 17.32
CA GLY A 198 13.84 -1.23 18.17
C GLY A 198 13.41 -0.26 19.27
N SER A 199 12.11 -0.01 19.44
CA SER A 199 11.56 0.87 20.48
C SER A 199 10.73 0.07 21.50
N VAL A 200 10.32 0.76 22.57
CA VAL A 200 9.39 0.21 23.59
C VAL A 200 7.96 0.10 23.03
N GLU A 201 7.66 0.85 22.01
CA GLU A 201 6.38 0.86 21.30
C GLU A 201 6.53 0.09 19.99
N ASP A 202 5.76 -0.98 19.84
CA ASP A 202 5.82 -1.84 18.64
C ASP A 202 5.06 -1.21 17.47
N MET A 203 4.11 -0.29 17.73
CA MET A 203 3.33 0.39 16.72
C MET A 203 2.84 1.75 17.22
N ALA A 204 2.95 2.77 16.39
CA ALA A 204 2.32 4.07 16.60
C ALA A 204 1.20 4.28 15.58
N LEU A 205 0.00 4.67 16.05
CA LEU A 205 -1.09 5.15 15.19
C LEU A 205 -1.12 6.66 15.26
N ILE A 206 -0.94 7.30 14.10
CA ILE A 206 -1.06 8.75 13.93
C ILE A 206 -2.38 9.01 13.20
N SER A 207 -3.21 9.86 13.74
CA SER A 207 -4.50 10.24 13.12
C SER A 207 -4.65 11.75 13.06
N ASP A 208 -5.24 12.24 11.98
CA ASP A 208 -5.62 13.64 11.78
C ASP A 208 -6.90 14.02 12.58
#